data_956ae120b3d6008124ddd5fe3888d951
#
_entry.id   956ae120b3d6008124ddd5fe3888d951
#
_cell.length_a   1.000
_cell.length_b   1.000
_cell.length_c   1.000
_cell.angle_alpha   90.00
_cell.angle_beta   90.00
_cell.angle_gamma   90.00
#
_symmetry.space_group_name_H-M   'P 1'
#
loop_
_entity.id
_entity.type
_entity.pdbx_description
1 polymer ?
#
loop_
_entity_poly.entity_id
_entity_poly.type
_entity_poly.pdbx_seq_one_letter_code
_entity_poly.pdbx_strand_id
1 'polypeptide(L)'
;MEFNKTLENIKNYEAGKPIELVMRDYGIEEKDIVKLASNENPYGVSPKVQEVVSKNVSKMYMYPDDSMFELKQALSSHYKVKPENLIIGSGSDQVIEFAIHAKANANNAILINSVTFAMYEIYAKQVGTKIIRTTQTHHDLDEFYTLYKEHNPAMIFLCTPNNPTGDAIDTTALISFLEKIDHETLVVVDGAYMEYASVKDLNKAVKPKELIEKFPNVLYLGTFSKAYALGGMRVGYGIANQDIISALYKLRPPFNVTTLSLLAAQTALEDKDFVSMSIEKNFEQMKRYEEFATQNEIEFIPSYTNFITLMLKNTQNSSEISNNLLKKGIIVRDLQSYNLNAIRVTIGTPKQNDRFFEEFEKLI
;
A
#
# COMPACT_ATOMS: atom_id res chain seq x y z
N MET A 1 -10.82 33.59 -9.91
CA MET A 1 -11.12 32.26 -10.49
C MET A 1 -11.52 31.38 -9.32
N GLU A 2 -12.67 30.73 -9.37
CA GLU A 2 -13.16 29.84 -8.31
C GLU A 2 -12.94 28.41 -8.74
N PHE A 3 -12.40 27.59 -7.83
CA PHE A 3 -12.26 26.14 -8.00
C PHE A 3 -13.37 25.40 -7.25
N ASN A 4 -13.47 24.10 -7.43
CA ASN A 4 -14.40 23.27 -6.68
C ASN A 4 -14.18 23.41 -5.18
N LYS A 5 -15.24 23.68 -4.42
CA LYS A 5 -15.21 23.85 -2.95
C LYS A 5 -14.64 22.62 -2.22
N THR A 6 -14.79 21.43 -2.80
CA THR A 6 -14.22 20.19 -2.26
C THR A 6 -12.70 20.24 -2.12
N LEU A 7 -12.02 21.08 -2.93
CA LEU A 7 -10.55 21.19 -2.90
C LEU A 7 -10.02 22.08 -1.76
N GLU A 8 -10.84 22.96 -1.20
CA GLU A 8 -10.43 23.95 -0.19
C GLU A 8 -9.86 23.30 1.09
N ASN A 9 -10.36 22.11 1.46
CA ASN A 9 -10.01 21.41 2.69
C ASN A 9 -9.08 20.20 2.46
N ILE A 10 -8.52 20.06 1.25
CA ILE A 10 -7.60 18.97 0.94
C ILE A 10 -6.17 19.44 1.19
N LYS A 11 -5.48 18.76 2.11
CA LYS A 11 -4.03 18.90 2.25
C LYS A 11 -3.34 18.08 1.18
N ASN A 12 -2.28 18.61 0.59
CA ASN A 12 -1.44 17.85 -0.32
C ASN A 12 -0.88 16.63 0.39
N TYR A 13 -0.81 15.50 -0.32
CA TYR A 13 -0.14 14.31 0.19
C TYR A 13 1.34 14.62 0.45
N GLU A 14 1.77 14.40 1.68
CA GLU A 14 3.18 14.52 2.04
C GLU A 14 3.89 13.18 1.79
N ALA A 15 4.61 13.10 0.67
CA ALA A 15 5.51 11.98 0.41
C ALA A 15 6.67 11.96 1.41
N GLY A 16 7.29 10.79 1.59
CA GLY A 16 8.59 10.72 2.28
C GLY A 16 9.61 11.64 1.59
N LYS A 17 10.50 12.30 2.35
CA LYS A 17 11.49 13.22 1.77
C LYS A 17 12.33 12.51 0.69
N PRO A 18 12.46 13.09 -0.51
CA PRO A 18 13.33 12.53 -1.55
C PRO A 18 14.81 12.64 -1.14
N ILE A 19 15.61 11.71 -1.63
CA ILE A 19 17.06 11.63 -1.34
C ILE A 19 17.75 12.94 -1.75
N GLU A 20 17.41 13.48 -2.91
CA GLU A 20 17.98 14.70 -3.47
C GLU A 20 17.75 15.92 -2.57
N LEU A 21 16.61 15.96 -1.88
CA LEU A 21 16.31 17.02 -0.92
C LEU A 21 17.23 16.90 0.33
N VAL A 22 17.46 15.70 0.81
CA VAL A 22 18.33 15.45 1.97
C VAL A 22 19.78 15.78 1.63
N MET A 23 20.25 15.41 0.44
CA MET A 23 21.57 15.79 -0.07
C MET A 23 21.74 17.31 -0.09
N ARG A 24 20.78 18.02 -0.63
CA ARG A 24 20.82 19.49 -0.77
C ARG A 24 20.76 20.22 0.56
N ASP A 25 19.81 19.81 1.44
CA ASP A 25 19.51 20.55 2.67
C ASP A 25 20.48 20.25 3.80
N TYR A 26 21.11 19.06 3.82
CA TYR A 26 22.03 18.62 4.87
C TYR A 26 23.45 18.35 4.41
N GLY A 27 23.75 18.46 3.11
CA GLY A 27 25.11 18.24 2.58
C GLY A 27 25.60 16.80 2.70
N ILE A 28 24.67 15.82 2.78
CA ILE A 28 24.99 14.39 2.92
C ILE A 28 25.14 13.79 1.53
N GLU A 29 26.19 13.00 1.30
CA GLU A 29 26.36 12.29 0.03
C GLU A 29 25.34 11.16 -0.13
N GLU A 30 24.88 10.90 -1.37
CA GLU A 30 23.86 9.89 -1.67
C GLU A 30 24.19 8.51 -1.08
N LYS A 31 25.46 8.08 -1.15
CA LYS A 31 25.97 6.81 -0.61
C LYS A 31 25.76 6.66 0.90
N ASP A 32 25.65 7.81 1.60
CA ASP A 32 25.47 7.91 3.05
C ASP A 32 24.02 8.13 3.46
N ILE A 33 23.08 8.09 2.51
CA ILE A 33 21.64 8.19 2.80
C ILE A 33 21.02 6.81 2.89
N VAL A 34 20.24 6.59 3.96
CA VAL A 34 19.46 5.37 4.21
C VAL A 34 17.99 5.73 4.16
N LYS A 35 17.29 5.37 3.09
CA LYS A 35 15.87 5.67 2.90
C LYS A 35 15.00 4.49 3.35
N LEU A 36 14.37 4.62 4.52
CA LEU A 36 13.49 3.63 5.15
C LEU A 36 12.06 4.18 5.36
N ALA A 37 11.58 5.03 4.46
CA ALA A 37 10.31 5.75 4.64
C ALA A 37 9.18 5.33 3.70
N SER A 38 9.49 4.75 2.52
CA SER A 38 8.52 4.60 1.42
C SER A 38 8.09 3.15 1.16
N ASN A 39 8.49 2.22 2.02
CA ASN A 39 8.18 0.79 1.91
C ASN A 39 8.63 0.22 0.54
N GLU A 40 9.78 0.67 0.08
CA GLU A 40 10.44 0.15 -1.12
C GLU A 40 11.14 -1.18 -0.81
N ASN A 41 11.36 -2.01 -1.82
CA ASN A 41 12.13 -3.25 -1.66
C ASN A 41 13.63 -2.91 -1.70
N PRO A 42 14.39 -3.13 -0.61
CA PRO A 42 15.78 -2.70 -0.51
C PRO A 42 16.76 -3.52 -1.35
N TYR A 43 16.31 -4.63 -1.91
CA TYR A 43 17.14 -5.54 -2.73
C TYR A 43 17.16 -5.16 -4.21
N GLY A 44 16.55 -4.01 -4.55
CA GLY A 44 16.48 -3.51 -5.92
C GLY A 44 15.48 -4.29 -6.77
N VAL A 45 15.60 -4.16 -8.10
CA VAL A 45 14.72 -4.81 -9.06
C VAL A 45 15.34 -6.11 -9.59
N SER A 46 14.51 -7.09 -9.92
CA SER A 46 14.96 -8.36 -10.52
C SER A 46 15.86 -8.14 -11.74
N PRO A 47 16.98 -8.89 -11.86
CA PRO A 47 17.84 -8.85 -13.06
C PRO A 47 17.09 -9.14 -14.37
N LYS A 48 16.08 -10.03 -14.34
CA LYS A 48 15.23 -10.32 -15.51
C LYS A 48 14.42 -9.08 -15.93
N VAL A 49 13.93 -8.32 -14.95
CA VAL A 49 13.21 -7.07 -15.22
C VAL A 49 14.17 -6.01 -15.78
N GLN A 50 15.39 -5.88 -15.23
CA GLN A 50 16.39 -4.95 -15.78
C GLN A 50 16.68 -5.28 -17.24
N GLU A 51 16.86 -6.55 -17.56
CA GLU A 51 17.14 -7.02 -18.92
C GLU A 51 16.00 -6.68 -19.89
N VAL A 52 14.75 -7.02 -19.53
CA VAL A 52 13.60 -6.77 -20.41
C VAL A 52 13.37 -5.28 -20.64
N VAL A 53 13.48 -4.46 -19.59
CA VAL A 53 13.36 -3.00 -19.71
C VAL A 53 14.44 -2.44 -20.61
N SER A 54 15.71 -2.79 -20.38
CA SER A 54 16.85 -2.31 -21.17
C SER A 54 16.71 -2.65 -22.66
N LYS A 55 16.27 -3.87 -23.00
CA LYS A 55 16.05 -4.30 -24.39
C LYS A 55 14.90 -3.56 -25.09
N ASN A 56 13.99 -2.97 -24.35
CA ASN A 56 12.78 -2.34 -24.89
C ASN A 56 12.75 -0.81 -24.74
N VAL A 57 13.80 -0.18 -24.19
CA VAL A 57 13.88 1.29 -24.04
C VAL A 57 13.65 2.04 -25.36
N SER A 58 14.11 1.50 -26.48
CA SER A 58 13.90 2.10 -27.81
C SER A 58 12.43 2.18 -28.25
N LYS A 59 11.51 1.45 -27.58
CA LYS A 59 10.08 1.46 -27.91
C LYS A 59 9.31 2.59 -27.19
N MET A 60 9.94 3.37 -26.32
CA MET A 60 9.26 4.38 -25.50
C MET A 60 8.60 5.51 -26.27
N TYR A 61 8.88 5.65 -27.57
CA TYR A 61 8.23 6.65 -28.44
C TYR A 61 6.84 6.25 -28.91
N MET A 62 6.46 4.99 -28.72
CA MET A 62 5.13 4.48 -29.12
C MET A 62 4.18 4.43 -27.91
N TYR A 63 2.90 4.68 -28.16
CA TYR A 63 1.88 4.41 -27.16
C TYR A 63 1.87 2.92 -26.78
N PRO A 64 1.57 2.58 -25.52
CA PRO A 64 1.43 1.19 -25.10
C PRO A 64 0.19 0.51 -25.71
N ASP A 65 0.13 -0.82 -25.58
CA ASP A 65 -1.12 -1.56 -25.81
C ASP A 65 -2.15 -1.16 -24.73
N ASP A 66 -3.19 -0.45 -25.13
CA ASP A 66 -4.24 0.02 -24.22
C ASP A 66 -5.09 -1.12 -23.64
N SER A 67 -5.12 -2.28 -24.29
CA SER A 67 -5.80 -3.48 -23.80
C SER A 67 -5.04 -4.14 -22.63
N MET A 68 -3.72 -3.91 -22.53
CA MET A 68 -2.80 -4.51 -21.57
C MET A 68 -2.88 -6.05 -21.55
N PHE A 69 -3.08 -6.63 -22.76
CA PHE A 69 -3.44 -8.02 -22.95
C PHE A 69 -2.50 -8.97 -22.22
N GLU A 70 -1.19 -8.88 -22.46
CA GLU A 70 -0.20 -9.80 -21.90
C GLU A 70 -0.17 -9.80 -20.37
N LEU A 71 -0.16 -8.61 -19.73
CA LEU A 71 -0.18 -8.52 -18.29
C LEU A 71 -1.51 -9.02 -17.70
N LYS A 72 -2.65 -8.77 -18.37
CA LYS A 72 -3.94 -9.32 -17.93
C LYS A 72 -3.96 -10.84 -18.01
N GLN A 73 -3.41 -11.45 -19.07
CA GLN A 73 -3.32 -12.91 -19.18
C GLN A 73 -2.43 -13.49 -18.06
N ALA A 74 -1.29 -12.85 -17.80
CA ALA A 74 -0.40 -13.28 -16.73
C ALA A 74 -1.08 -13.22 -15.34
N LEU A 75 -1.75 -12.10 -15.00
CA LEU A 75 -2.52 -11.94 -13.77
C LEU A 75 -3.71 -12.90 -13.68
N SER A 76 -4.44 -13.10 -14.79
CA SER A 76 -5.55 -14.06 -14.91
C SER A 76 -5.08 -15.48 -14.56
N SER A 77 -3.97 -15.89 -15.13
CA SER A 77 -3.36 -17.20 -14.85
C SER A 77 -2.87 -17.32 -13.40
N HIS A 78 -2.24 -16.26 -12.88
CA HIS A 78 -1.70 -16.21 -11.51
C HIS A 78 -2.80 -16.35 -10.46
N TYR A 79 -3.87 -15.56 -10.58
CA TYR A 79 -4.99 -15.54 -9.64
C TYR A 79 -6.11 -16.53 -9.98
N LYS A 80 -6.04 -17.19 -11.14
CA LYS A 80 -7.07 -18.11 -11.66
C LYS A 80 -8.45 -17.43 -11.77
N VAL A 81 -8.45 -16.20 -12.25
CA VAL A 81 -9.64 -15.38 -12.56
C VAL A 81 -9.72 -15.11 -14.07
N LYS A 82 -10.84 -14.61 -14.56
CA LYS A 82 -10.96 -14.26 -15.99
C LYS A 82 -10.31 -12.87 -16.24
N PRO A 83 -9.81 -12.60 -17.47
CA PRO A 83 -9.28 -11.27 -17.82
C PRO A 83 -10.29 -10.14 -17.61
N GLU A 84 -11.60 -10.43 -17.76
CA GLU A 84 -12.71 -9.47 -17.54
C GLU A 84 -12.89 -9.10 -16.06
N ASN A 85 -12.29 -9.86 -15.15
CA ASN A 85 -12.24 -9.56 -13.70
C ASN A 85 -11.10 -8.61 -13.31
N LEU A 86 -10.30 -8.11 -14.28
CA LEU A 86 -9.08 -7.37 -14.03
C LEU A 86 -9.14 -5.94 -14.57
N ILE A 87 -8.71 -4.98 -13.75
CA ILE A 87 -8.35 -3.63 -14.17
C ILE A 87 -6.92 -3.34 -13.76
N ILE A 88 -6.14 -2.70 -14.64
CA ILE A 88 -4.76 -2.29 -14.38
C ILE A 88 -4.70 -0.76 -14.29
N GLY A 89 -4.04 -0.26 -13.25
CA GLY A 89 -3.87 1.16 -12.99
C GLY A 89 -2.41 1.57 -12.81
N SER A 90 -2.18 2.88 -12.84
CA SER A 90 -0.90 3.48 -12.47
C SER A 90 -0.66 3.37 -10.95
N GLY A 91 -0.33 2.15 -10.49
CA GLY A 91 -0.41 1.70 -9.11
C GLY A 91 -1.83 1.30 -8.71
N SER A 92 -1.98 0.55 -7.60
CA SER A 92 -3.29 0.32 -6.98
C SER A 92 -3.97 1.62 -6.55
N ASP A 93 -3.19 2.65 -6.30
CA ASP A 93 -3.64 4.00 -5.96
C ASP A 93 -4.62 4.56 -7.00
N GLN A 94 -4.33 4.42 -8.30
CA GLN A 94 -5.25 4.84 -9.34
C GLN A 94 -6.54 4.01 -9.39
N VAL A 95 -6.49 2.72 -9.01
CA VAL A 95 -7.70 1.88 -8.92
C VAL A 95 -8.57 2.32 -7.73
N ILE A 96 -7.95 2.77 -6.61
CA ILE A 96 -8.66 3.39 -5.48
C ILE A 96 -9.39 4.65 -5.94
N GLU A 97 -8.71 5.52 -6.68
CA GLU A 97 -9.29 6.73 -7.27
C GLU A 97 -10.52 6.38 -8.12
N PHE A 98 -10.40 5.44 -9.05
CA PHE A 98 -11.52 4.98 -9.87
C PHE A 98 -12.68 4.45 -9.02
N ALA A 99 -12.41 3.62 -8.01
CA ALA A 99 -13.44 3.06 -7.15
C ALA A 99 -14.23 4.15 -6.41
N ILE A 100 -13.52 5.13 -5.84
CA ILE A 100 -14.14 6.25 -5.13
C ILE A 100 -14.97 7.10 -6.11
N HIS A 101 -14.43 7.47 -7.26
CA HIS A 101 -15.16 8.27 -8.26
C HIS A 101 -16.36 7.52 -8.87
N ALA A 102 -16.31 6.18 -8.94
CA ALA A 102 -17.42 5.38 -9.44
C ALA A 102 -18.58 5.26 -8.43
N LYS A 103 -18.30 5.24 -7.13
CA LYS A 103 -19.29 4.85 -6.11
C LYS A 103 -19.58 5.92 -5.06
N ALA A 104 -18.61 6.75 -4.71
CA ALA A 104 -18.74 7.77 -3.67
C ALA A 104 -19.11 9.16 -4.26
N ASN A 105 -19.87 9.95 -3.49
CA ASN A 105 -20.25 11.31 -3.84
C ASN A 105 -20.70 12.10 -2.58
N ALA A 106 -21.08 13.36 -2.74
CA ALA A 106 -21.47 14.22 -1.62
C ALA A 106 -22.71 13.77 -0.83
N ASN A 107 -23.52 12.84 -1.36
CA ASN A 107 -24.75 12.37 -0.74
C ASN A 107 -24.61 11.05 0.01
N ASN A 108 -23.40 10.45 0.01
CA ASN A 108 -23.15 9.19 0.68
C ASN A 108 -21.87 9.24 1.54
N ALA A 109 -21.48 8.11 2.11
CA ALA A 109 -20.32 8.02 2.98
C ALA A 109 -19.41 6.85 2.58
N ILE A 110 -18.14 6.95 2.96
CA ILE A 110 -17.21 5.82 3.03
C ILE A 110 -16.86 5.51 4.48
N LEU A 111 -16.57 4.25 4.77
CA LEU A 111 -16.11 3.78 6.08
C LEU A 111 -14.66 3.27 5.96
N ILE A 112 -13.78 3.79 6.80
CA ILE A 112 -12.36 3.46 6.82
C ILE A 112 -11.87 3.27 8.26
N ASN A 113 -10.74 2.60 8.44
CA ASN A 113 -10.09 2.51 9.75
C ASN A 113 -9.60 3.90 10.20
N SER A 114 -9.49 4.13 11.52
CA SER A 114 -9.00 5.40 12.09
C SER A 114 -7.59 5.73 11.58
N VAL A 115 -6.73 4.73 11.54
CA VAL A 115 -5.34 4.81 11.08
C VAL A 115 -5.15 3.85 9.91
N THR A 116 -5.15 4.37 8.69
CA THR A 116 -5.00 3.59 7.47
C THR A 116 -4.41 4.44 6.34
N PHE A 117 -4.30 3.89 5.14
CA PHE A 117 -3.68 4.57 4.00
C PHE A 117 -4.39 5.88 3.65
N ALA A 118 -3.63 6.98 3.65
CA ALA A 118 -4.17 8.35 3.55
C ALA A 118 -4.92 8.65 2.25
N MET A 119 -4.64 7.90 1.15
CA MET A 119 -5.26 8.17 -0.14
C MET A 119 -6.77 7.88 -0.16
N TYR A 120 -7.27 6.99 0.68
CA TYR A 120 -8.72 6.78 0.80
C TYR A 120 -9.43 8.07 1.21
N GLU A 121 -8.89 8.76 2.22
CA GLU A 121 -9.43 10.06 2.68
C GLU A 121 -9.26 11.16 1.63
N ILE A 122 -8.09 11.23 0.99
CA ILE A 122 -7.78 12.28 0.02
C ILE A 122 -8.75 12.20 -1.17
N TYR A 123 -8.93 11.03 -1.77
CA TYR A 123 -9.87 10.84 -2.87
C TYR A 123 -11.33 11.01 -2.44
N ALA A 124 -11.68 10.56 -1.23
CA ALA A 124 -13.03 10.79 -0.68
C ALA A 124 -13.35 12.29 -0.56
N LYS A 125 -12.40 13.09 -0.08
CA LYS A 125 -12.55 14.56 -0.01
C LYS A 125 -12.70 15.21 -1.39
N GLN A 126 -12.02 14.68 -2.42
CA GLN A 126 -12.12 15.22 -3.78
C GLN A 126 -13.55 15.13 -4.33
N VAL A 127 -14.27 14.06 -4.03
CA VAL A 127 -15.67 13.88 -4.44
C VAL A 127 -16.67 14.40 -3.41
N GLY A 128 -16.20 14.95 -2.29
CA GLY A 128 -17.03 15.56 -1.25
C GLY A 128 -17.81 14.56 -0.40
N THR A 129 -17.48 13.26 -0.43
CA THR A 129 -18.18 12.23 0.35
C THR A 129 -17.84 12.33 1.84
N LYS A 130 -18.80 11.97 2.69
CA LYS A 130 -18.59 11.89 4.14
C LYS A 130 -17.65 10.71 4.47
N ILE A 131 -16.73 10.94 5.40
CA ILE A 131 -15.80 9.92 5.88
C ILE A 131 -16.20 9.51 7.29
N ILE A 132 -16.47 8.22 7.47
CA ILE A 132 -16.72 7.59 8.76
C ILE A 132 -15.46 6.82 9.13
N ARG A 133 -15.03 6.93 10.40
CA ARG A 133 -13.82 6.28 10.89
C ARG A 133 -14.14 5.42 12.11
N THR A 134 -13.45 4.29 12.22
CA THR A 134 -13.37 3.56 13.48
C THR A 134 -12.59 4.37 14.52
N THR A 135 -12.62 3.94 15.76
CA THR A 135 -11.87 4.55 16.86
C THR A 135 -10.55 3.84 17.14
N GLN A 136 -10.51 2.52 16.88
CA GLN A 136 -9.35 1.68 17.11
C GLN A 136 -8.29 1.84 16.01
N THR A 137 -7.00 1.72 16.35
CA THR A 137 -5.90 1.78 15.39
C THR A 137 -5.80 0.53 14.52
N HIS A 138 -6.18 -0.63 15.04
CA HIS A 138 -6.31 -1.89 14.31
C HIS A 138 -7.72 -2.07 13.73
N HIS A 139 -7.86 -3.00 12.80
CA HIS A 139 -9.18 -3.32 12.22
C HIS A 139 -10.02 -4.14 13.21
N ASP A 140 -10.91 -3.48 13.93
CA ASP A 140 -11.97 -4.10 14.70
C ASP A 140 -13.21 -4.28 13.81
N LEU A 141 -13.42 -5.50 13.29
CA LEU A 141 -14.52 -5.78 12.36
C LEU A 141 -15.91 -5.69 13.00
N ASP A 142 -16.02 -5.81 14.32
CA ASP A 142 -17.30 -5.62 15.03
C ASP A 142 -17.63 -4.12 15.12
N GLU A 143 -16.63 -3.25 15.36
CA GLU A 143 -16.80 -1.81 15.25
C GLU A 143 -17.15 -1.39 13.81
N PHE A 144 -16.46 -1.93 12.80
CA PHE A 144 -16.81 -1.70 11.40
C PHE A 144 -18.27 -2.08 11.10
N TYR A 145 -18.72 -3.22 11.59
CA TYR A 145 -20.11 -3.65 11.39
C TYR A 145 -21.12 -2.75 12.11
N THR A 146 -20.82 -2.30 13.32
CA THR A 146 -21.64 -1.35 14.07
C THR A 146 -21.81 -0.03 13.31
N LEU A 147 -20.70 0.55 12.84
CA LEU A 147 -20.71 1.79 12.06
C LEU A 147 -21.38 1.62 10.69
N TYR A 148 -21.19 0.44 10.06
CA TYR A 148 -21.90 0.10 8.83
C TYR A 148 -23.42 0.11 9.03
N LYS A 149 -23.92 -0.50 10.10
CA LYS A 149 -25.37 -0.51 10.42
C LYS A 149 -25.92 0.87 10.74
N GLU A 150 -25.13 1.71 11.41
CA GLU A 150 -25.54 3.05 11.81
C GLU A 150 -25.59 4.02 10.62
N HIS A 151 -24.61 3.94 9.73
CA HIS A 151 -24.38 4.96 8.72
C HIS A 151 -24.65 4.54 7.28
N ASN A 152 -24.84 3.26 7.02
CA ASN A 152 -25.07 2.68 5.69
C ASN A 152 -24.11 3.27 4.60
N PRO A 153 -22.78 3.13 4.76
CA PRO A 153 -21.82 3.70 3.83
C PRO A 153 -21.90 3.03 2.45
N ALA A 154 -21.67 3.82 1.40
CA ALA A 154 -21.61 3.29 0.03
C ALA A 154 -20.37 2.44 -0.23
N MET A 155 -19.29 2.67 0.54
CA MET A 155 -18.03 1.94 0.42
C MET A 155 -17.40 1.68 1.79
N ILE A 156 -16.70 0.55 1.90
CA ILE A 156 -15.86 0.19 3.05
C ILE A 156 -14.45 -0.13 2.53
N PHE A 157 -13.41 0.42 3.17
CA PHE A 157 -12.02 0.07 2.88
C PHE A 157 -11.43 -0.77 4.01
N LEU A 158 -10.92 -1.93 3.66
CA LEU A 158 -10.20 -2.84 4.55
C LEU A 158 -8.77 -3.02 3.99
N CYS A 159 -7.80 -2.33 4.58
CA CYS A 159 -6.39 -2.45 4.22
C CYS A 159 -5.77 -3.61 4.99
N THR A 160 -5.48 -4.71 4.33
CA THR A 160 -4.95 -5.91 4.98
C THR A 160 -3.87 -6.59 4.14
N PRO A 161 -2.60 -6.54 4.60
CA PRO A 161 -2.07 -5.83 5.80
C PRO A 161 -2.21 -4.32 5.74
N ASN A 162 -2.42 -3.70 6.91
CA ASN A 162 -2.67 -2.27 7.01
C ASN A 162 -1.40 -1.43 6.90
N ASN A 163 -1.51 -0.29 6.29
CA ASN A 163 -0.50 0.74 6.26
C ASN A 163 -1.06 2.01 6.95
N PRO A 164 -0.48 2.51 8.06
CA PRO A 164 0.93 2.34 8.45
C PRO A 164 1.19 1.32 9.59
N THR A 165 0.22 0.62 10.11
CA THR A 165 0.35 -0.19 11.34
C THR A 165 1.03 -1.54 11.11
N GLY A 166 0.82 -2.18 9.96
CA GLY A 166 1.43 -3.46 9.59
C GLY A 166 0.63 -4.71 9.99
N ASP A 167 -0.42 -4.56 10.80
CA ASP A 167 -1.32 -5.65 11.20
C ASP A 167 -2.16 -6.17 10.03
N ALA A 168 -2.67 -7.38 10.14
CA ALA A 168 -3.48 -8.02 9.10
C ALA A 168 -4.72 -8.70 9.68
N ILE A 169 -5.80 -8.67 8.93
CA ILE A 169 -7.08 -9.31 9.26
C ILE A 169 -6.97 -10.81 8.98
N ASP A 170 -7.53 -11.65 9.86
CA ASP A 170 -7.70 -13.08 9.59
C ASP A 170 -8.69 -13.31 8.44
N THR A 171 -8.33 -14.16 7.49
CA THR A 171 -9.17 -14.44 6.31
C THR A 171 -10.55 -14.95 6.69
N THR A 172 -10.66 -15.78 7.74
CA THR A 172 -11.94 -16.26 8.25
C THR A 172 -12.80 -15.14 8.85
N ALA A 173 -12.19 -14.22 9.60
CA ALA A 173 -12.87 -13.05 10.14
C ALA A 173 -13.32 -12.09 9.02
N LEU A 174 -12.47 -11.86 8.01
CA LEU A 174 -12.81 -11.09 6.83
C LEU A 174 -14.04 -11.67 6.11
N ILE A 175 -14.04 -12.98 5.84
CA ILE A 175 -15.15 -13.67 5.18
C ILE A 175 -16.44 -13.52 6.00
N SER A 176 -16.38 -13.76 7.32
CA SER A 176 -17.53 -13.63 8.21
C SER A 176 -18.07 -12.19 8.30
N PHE A 177 -17.21 -11.19 8.13
CA PHE A 177 -17.61 -9.79 8.03
C PHE A 177 -18.32 -9.53 6.70
N LEU A 178 -17.75 -9.96 5.57
CA LEU A 178 -18.31 -9.77 4.24
C LEU A 178 -19.70 -10.40 4.08
N GLU A 179 -19.96 -11.53 4.74
CA GLU A 179 -21.28 -12.19 4.76
C GLU A 179 -22.40 -11.34 5.39
N LYS A 180 -22.03 -10.34 6.21
CA LYS A 180 -22.95 -9.45 6.89
C LYS A 180 -23.22 -8.14 6.12
N ILE A 181 -22.44 -7.88 5.05
CA ILE A 181 -22.50 -6.62 4.30
C ILE A 181 -23.39 -6.79 3.06
N ASP A 182 -24.31 -5.84 2.88
CA ASP A 182 -25.19 -5.80 1.71
C ASP A 182 -24.38 -5.62 0.42
N HIS A 183 -24.83 -6.27 -0.65
CA HIS A 183 -24.17 -6.22 -1.96
C HIS A 183 -24.20 -4.84 -2.63
N GLU A 184 -25.03 -3.92 -2.16
CA GLU A 184 -25.03 -2.52 -2.61
C GLU A 184 -23.83 -1.72 -2.04
N THR A 185 -23.21 -2.17 -0.97
CA THR A 185 -22.00 -1.54 -0.43
C THR A 185 -20.75 -2.14 -1.07
N LEU A 186 -19.94 -1.34 -1.76
CA LEU A 186 -18.66 -1.79 -2.32
C LEU A 186 -17.64 -1.95 -1.21
N VAL A 187 -17.09 -3.16 -1.04
CA VAL A 187 -16.00 -3.42 -0.09
C VAL A 187 -14.67 -3.54 -0.84
N VAL A 188 -13.76 -2.61 -0.57
CA VAL A 188 -12.41 -2.62 -1.12
C VAL A 188 -11.49 -3.32 -0.13
N VAL A 189 -10.92 -4.46 -0.54
CA VAL A 189 -9.91 -5.21 0.21
C VAL A 189 -8.54 -4.88 -0.39
N ASP A 190 -7.80 -3.99 0.27
CA ASP A 190 -6.49 -3.54 -0.20
C ASP A 190 -5.40 -4.49 0.29
N GLY A 191 -4.92 -5.34 -0.62
CA GLY A 191 -3.88 -6.34 -0.43
C GLY A 191 -2.49 -5.90 -0.89
N ALA A 192 -2.15 -4.60 -0.86
CA ALA A 192 -0.85 -4.10 -1.35
C ALA A 192 0.38 -4.77 -0.73
N TYR A 193 0.23 -5.44 0.40
CA TYR A 193 1.29 -6.19 1.10
C TYR A 193 0.96 -7.68 1.24
N MET A 194 0.02 -8.20 0.46
CA MET A 194 -0.49 -9.56 0.62
C MET A 194 0.57 -10.63 0.36
N GLU A 195 1.54 -10.36 -0.52
CA GLU A 195 2.65 -11.28 -0.79
C GLU A 195 3.45 -11.56 0.50
N TYR A 196 3.67 -10.54 1.34
CA TYR A 196 4.36 -10.69 2.63
C TYR A 196 3.48 -11.45 3.64
N ALA A 197 2.21 -11.05 3.78
CA ALA A 197 1.29 -11.68 4.73
C ALA A 197 1.11 -13.17 4.45
N SER A 198 0.91 -13.54 3.18
CA SER A 198 0.68 -14.93 2.76
C SER A 198 1.85 -15.86 3.05
N VAL A 199 3.08 -15.34 3.11
CA VAL A 199 4.28 -16.11 3.48
C VAL A 199 4.44 -16.20 5.00
N LYS A 200 4.15 -15.10 5.73
CA LYS A 200 4.32 -15.05 7.19
C LYS A 200 3.25 -15.89 7.92
N ASP A 201 2.00 -15.83 7.48
CA ASP A 201 0.88 -16.53 8.12
C ASP A 201 -0.23 -16.86 7.10
N LEU A 202 -0.47 -18.14 6.86
CA LEU A 202 -1.51 -18.59 5.93
C LEU A 202 -2.92 -18.18 6.36
N ASN A 203 -3.17 -17.94 7.64
CA ASN A 203 -4.48 -17.45 8.11
C ASN A 203 -4.77 -16.01 7.64
N LYS A 204 -3.73 -15.27 7.23
CA LYS A 204 -3.83 -13.92 6.68
C LYS A 204 -3.85 -13.90 5.14
N ALA A 205 -3.69 -15.07 4.50
CA ALA A 205 -3.60 -15.21 3.05
C ALA A 205 -4.97 -15.05 2.37
N VAL A 206 -5.31 -13.84 1.99
CA VAL A 206 -6.53 -13.55 1.22
C VAL A 206 -6.37 -14.01 -0.22
N LYS A 207 -7.32 -14.78 -0.72
CA LYS A 207 -7.35 -15.30 -2.10
C LYS A 207 -8.40 -14.55 -2.91
N PRO A 208 -8.01 -13.68 -3.84
CA PRO A 208 -8.93 -12.82 -4.59
C PRO A 208 -10.01 -13.59 -5.33
N LYS A 209 -9.66 -14.75 -5.94
CA LYS A 209 -10.64 -15.58 -6.64
C LYS A 209 -11.80 -16.00 -5.72
N GLU A 210 -11.46 -16.54 -4.54
CA GLU A 210 -12.48 -17.00 -3.58
C GLU A 210 -13.38 -15.85 -3.11
N LEU A 211 -12.80 -14.64 -2.94
CA LEU A 211 -13.58 -13.46 -2.56
C LEU A 211 -14.58 -13.06 -3.65
N ILE A 212 -14.15 -12.88 -4.89
CA ILE A 212 -15.02 -12.38 -5.96
C ILE A 212 -16.05 -13.42 -6.43
N GLU A 213 -15.77 -14.71 -6.24
CA GLU A 213 -16.75 -15.78 -6.52
C GLU A 213 -17.86 -15.81 -5.48
N LYS A 214 -17.56 -15.46 -4.21
CA LYS A 214 -18.52 -15.48 -3.11
C LYS A 214 -19.23 -14.14 -2.91
N PHE A 215 -18.54 -13.02 -3.15
CA PHE A 215 -19.03 -11.67 -2.84
C PHE A 215 -19.00 -10.78 -4.11
N PRO A 216 -20.16 -10.50 -4.72
CA PRO A 216 -20.23 -9.73 -5.97
C PRO A 216 -19.80 -8.26 -5.79
N ASN A 217 -19.81 -7.74 -4.57
CA ASN A 217 -19.51 -6.38 -4.19
C ASN A 217 -18.09 -6.17 -3.66
N VAL A 218 -17.17 -7.13 -3.86
CA VAL A 218 -15.77 -6.99 -3.43
C VAL A 218 -14.88 -6.57 -4.59
N LEU A 219 -14.03 -5.57 -4.32
CA LEU A 219 -12.89 -5.18 -5.13
C LEU A 219 -11.60 -5.46 -4.35
N TYR A 220 -10.81 -6.45 -4.78
CA TYR A 220 -9.47 -6.70 -4.26
C TYR A 220 -8.44 -5.86 -5.01
N LEU A 221 -7.48 -5.28 -4.28
CA LEU A 221 -6.37 -4.50 -4.85
C LEU A 221 -5.04 -5.20 -4.64
N GLY A 222 -4.18 -5.15 -5.66
CA GLY A 222 -2.80 -5.60 -5.59
C GLY A 222 -1.85 -4.62 -6.29
N THR A 223 -0.56 -4.70 -5.98
CA THR A 223 0.43 -3.77 -6.54
C THR A 223 1.76 -4.45 -6.83
N PHE A 224 2.45 -3.96 -7.86
CA PHE A 224 3.84 -4.34 -8.14
C PHE A 224 4.86 -3.47 -7.38
N SER A 225 4.41 -2.47 -6.64
CA SER A 225 5.28 -1.48 -5.99
C SER A 225 6.08 -2.03 -4.81
N LYS A 226 5.65 -3.12 -4.16
CA LYS A 226 6.19 -3.60 -2.89
C LYS A 226 7.05 -4.87 -3.06
N ALA A 227 6.48 -6.04 -2.95
CA ALA A 227 7.23 -7.31 -3.07
C ALA A 227 7.96 -7.47 -4.41
N TYR A 228 7.36 -6.98 -5.48
CA TYR A 228 7.92 -7.02 -6.84
C TYR A 228 8.95 -5.94 -7.15
N ALA A 229 9.25 -5.03 -6.22
CA ALA A 229 10.27 -3.97 -6.33
C ALA A 229 10.07 -2.98 -7.49
N LEU A 230 8.83 -2.73 -7.92
CA LEU A 230 8.51 -1.87 -9.07
C LEU A 230 7.84 -0.55 -8.66
N GLY A 231 8.19 0.01 -7.50
CA GLY A 231 7.61 1.27 -7.01
C GLY A 231 7.69 2.41 -8.02
N GLY A 232 8.81 2.55 -8.73
CA GLY A 232 9.02 3.56 -9.77
C GLY A 232 8.28 3.29 -11.09
N MET A 233 7.87 2.05 -11.36
CA MET A 233 7.16 1.69 -12.60
C MET A 233 5.65 1.98 -12.53
N ARG A 234 5.12 2.23 -11.34
CA ARG A 234 3.72 2.61 -11.17
C ARG A 234 2.73 1.63 -11.79
N VAL A 235 2.72 0.37 -11.36
CA VAL A 235 1.77 -0.65 -11.80
C VAL A 235 1.04 -1.27 -10.62
N GLY A 236 -0.27 -1.32 -10.70
CA GLY A 236 -1.14 -2.02 -9.75
C GLY A 236 -2.40 -2.51 -10.45
N TYR A 237 -3.22 -3.24 -9.75
CA TYR A 237 -4.40 -3.86 -10.35
C TYR A 237 -5.53 -4.00 -9.34
N GLY A 238 -6.76 -4.10 -9.87
CA GLY A 238 -7.95 -4.49 -9.15
C GLY A 238 -8.52 -5.79 -9.70
N ILE A 239 -9.07 -6.62 -8.82
CA ILE A 239 -9.76 -7.88 -9.15
C ILE A 239 -11.16 -7.82 -8.55
N ALA A 240 -12.19 -7.90 -9.40
CA ALA A 240 -13.59 -7.85 -9.00
C ALA A 240 -14.50 -8.58 -10.01
N ASN A 241 -15.79 -8.62 -9.73
CA ASN A 241 -16.77 -9.02 -10.71
C ASN A 241 -16.80 -8.07 -11.91
N GLN A 242 -17.19 -8.58 -13.06
CA GLN A 242 -17.18 -7.87 -14.34
C GLN A 242 -17.97 -6.55 -14.29
N ASP A 243 -19.07 -6.46 -13.54
CA ASP A 243 -19.88 -5.25 -13.44
C ASP A 243 -19.10 -4.11 -12.76
N ILE A 244 -18.37 -4.41 -11.68
CA ILE A 244 -17.48 -3.45 -11.02
C ILE A 244 -16.37 -3.03 -11.98
N ILE A 245 -15.68 -3.99 -12.59
CA ILE A 245 -14.58 -3.71 -13.51
C ILE A 245 -15.06 -2.85 -14.68
N SER A 246 -16.23 -3.15 -15.26
CA SER A 246 -16.81 -2.37 -16.36
C SER A 246 -17.13 -0.93 -15.97
N ALA A 247 -17.57 -0.71 -14.72
CA ALA A 247 -17.79 0.64 -14.19
C ALA A 247 -16.45 1.41 -14.04
N LEU A 248 -15.42 0.77 -13.48
CA LEU A 248 -14.10 1.40 -13.29
C LEU A 248 -13.42 1.73 -14.64
N TYR A 249 -13.60 0.90 -15.68
CA TYR A 249 -13.06 1.16 -17.01
C TYR A 249 -13.55 2.48 -17.62
N LYS A 250 -14.75 2.95 -17.28
CA LYS A 250 -15.27 4.23 -17.76
C LYS A 250 -14.49 5.46 -17.24
N LEU A 251 -13.74 5.26 -16.16
CA LEU A 251 -12.92 6.30 -15.52
C LEU A 251 -11.44 6.20 -15.89
N ARG A 252 -11.02 5.07 -16.46
CA ARG A 252 -9.63 4.84 -16.81
C ARG A 252 -9.20 5.72 -17.99
N PRO A 253 -8.17 6.59 -17.82
CA PRO A 253 -7.58 7.31 -18.94
C PRO A 253 -7.00 6.32 -19.97
N PRO A 254 -7.05 6.62 -21.26
CA PRO A 254 -6.38 5.80 -22.27
C PRO A 254 -4.86 5.80 -22.04
N PHE A 255 -4.22 4.67 -22.28
CA PHE A 255 -2.75 4.50 -22.17
C PHE A 255 -2.16 4.84 -20.79
N ASN A 256 -2.91 4.61 -19.72
CA ASN A 256 -2.54 5.03 -18.36
C ASN A 256 -1.32 4.30 -17.75
N VAL A 257 -0.78 3.26 -18.40
CA VAL A 257 0.42 2.53 -17.97
C VAL A 257 1.37 2.40 -19.16
N THR A 258 2.65 2.70 -18.95
CA THR A 258 3.65 2.72 -20.04
C THR A 258 4.02 1.31 -20.51
N THR A 259 4.51 1.18 -21.78
CA THR A 259 5.00 -0.09 -22.32
C THR A 259 6.06 -0.74 -21.42
N LEU A 260 7.02 0.04 -20.93
CA LEU A 260 8.10 -0.48 -20.09
C LEU A 260 7.57 -0.96 -18.75
N SER A 261 6.58 -0.27 -18.19
CA SER A 261 5.92 -0.67 -16.94
C SER A 261 5.15 -1.98 -17.08
N LEU A 262 4.42 -2.17 -18.18
CA LEU A 262 3.69 -3.41 -18.47
C LEU A 262 4.65 -4.60 -18.60
N LEU A 263 5.74 -4.45 -19.38
CA LEU A 263 6.77 -5.48 -19.53
C LEU A 263 7.45 -5.81 -18.20
N ALA A 264 7.80 -4.79 -17.43
CA ALA A 264 8.42 -4.95 -16.11
C ALA A 264 7.49 -5.73 -15.16
N ALA A 265 6.20 -5.38 -15.09
CA ALA A 265 5.23 -6.02 -14.22
C ALA A 265 5.00 -7.49 -14.60
N GLN A 266 4.83 -7.80 -15.89
CA GLN A 266 4.70 -9.17 -16.37
C GLN A 266 5.93 -10.00 -16.00
N THR A 267 7.13 -9.51 -16.29
CA THR A 267 8.39 -10.22 -15.98
C THR A 267 8.58 -10.42 -14.48
N ALA A 268 8.23 -9.41 -13.66
CA ALA A 268 8.33 -9.52 -12.21
C ALA A 268 7.34 -10.55 -11.63
N LEU A 269 6.13 -10.66 -12.19
CA LEU A 269 5.13 -11.65 -11.77
C LEU A 269 5.62 -13.10 -12.02
N GLU A 270 6.40 -13.29 -13.08
CA GLU A 270 6.97 -14.58 -13.47
C GLU A 270 8.23 -14.93 -12.66
N ASP A 271 8.96 -13.93 -12.13
CA ASP A 271 10.20 -14.13 -11.36
C ASP A 271 9.95 -14.41 -9.88
N LYS A 272 9.35 -15.55 -9.61
CA LYS A 272 8.99 -15.98 -8.25
C LYS A 272 10.19 -16.10 -7.31
N ASP A 273 11.35 -16.49 -7.84
CA ASP A 273 12.57 -16.68 -7.04
C ASP A 273 13.04 -15.36 -6.44
N PHE A 274 13.03 -14.27 -7.22
CA PHE A 274 13.38 -12.95 -6.71
C PHE A 274 12.41 -12.46 -5.62
N VAL A 275 11.10 -12.65 -5.83
CA VAL A 275 10.06 -12.25 -4.87
C VAL A 275 10.20 -13.05 -3.58
N SER A 276 10.35 -14.37 -3.67
CA SER A 276 10.52 -15.25 -2.51
C SER A 276 11.78 -14.90 -1.70
N MET A 277 12.91 -14.71 -2.37
CA MET A 277 14.16 -14.29 -1.73
C MET A 277 14.00 -12.93 -1.00
N SER A 278 13.32 -11.97 -1.64
CA SER A 278 13.10 -10.64 -1.04
C SER A 278 12.24 -10.72 0.22
N ILE A 279 11.17 -11.53 0.20
CA ILE A 279 10.26 -11.71 1.34
C ILE A 279 10.97 -12.44 2.49
N GLU A 280 11.73 -13.50 2.20
CA GLU A 280 12.50 -14.24 3.19
C GLU A 280 13.48 -13.31 3.93
N LYS A 281 14.31 -12.58 3.17
CA LYS A 281 15.24 -11.61 3.74
C LYS A 281 14.54 -10.48 4.51
N ASN A 282 13.37 -10.06 4.07
CA ASN A 282 12.56 -9.08 4.80
C ASN A 282 12.23 -9.59 6.21
N PHE A 283 11.74 -10.82 6.35
CA PHE A 283 11.35 -11.35 7.65
C PHE A 283 12.56 -11.72 8.53
N GLU A 284 13.69 -12.13 7.95
CA GLU A 284 14.95 -12.23 8.70
C GLU A 284 15.33 -10.89 9.34
N GLN A 285 15.24 -9.81 8.58
CA GLN A 285 15.57 -8.47 9.09
C GLN A 285 14.47 -7.93 10.02
N MET A 286 13.19 -8.21 9.75
CA MET A 286 12.07 -7.83 10.64
C MET A 286 12.28 -8.37 12.05
N LYS A 287 12.71 -9.62 12.18
CA LYS A 287 13.02 -10.22 13.48
C LYS A 287 14.05 -9.41 14.28
N ARG A 288 15.06 -8.85 13.61
CA ARG A 288 16.06 -7.97 14.27
C ARG A 288 15.44 -6.68 14.81
N TYR A 289 14.46 -6.10 14.09
CA TYR A 289 13.71 -4.94 14.61
C TYR A 289 12.85 -5.30 15.83
N GLU A 290 12.18 -6.45 15.79
CA GLU A 290 11.37 -6.96 16.90
C GLU A 290 12.25 -7.23 18.15
N GLU A 291 13.44 -7.83 17.96
CA GLU A 291 14.44 -8.08 19.01
C GLU A 291 14.99 -6.75 19.58
N PHE A 292 15.37 -5.80 18.71
CA PHE A 292 15.85 -4.48 19.10
C PHE A 292 14.79 -3.70 19.90
N ALA A 293 13.55 -3.70 19.42
CA ALA A 293 12.45 -3.02 20.10
C ALA A 293 12.20 -3.62 21.50
N THR A 294 12.21 -4.96 21.61
CA THR A 294 12.05 -5.67 22.89
C THR A 294 13.17 -5.34 23.87
N GLN A 295 14.44 -5.34 23.41
CA GLN A 295 15.61 -5.04 24.25
C GLN A 295 15.60 -3.61 24.78
N ASN A 296 15.04 -2.66 24.03
CA ASN A 296 14.95 -1.24 24.37
C ASN A 296 13.59 -0.82 24.97
N GLU A 297 12.74 -1.79 25.30
CA GLU A 297 11.39 -1.55 25.85
C GLU A 297 10.53 -0.62 24.98
N ILE A 298 10.64 -0.77 23.66
CA ILE A 298 9.84 -0.06 22.66
C ILE A 298 8.66 -0.94 22.27
N GLU A 299 7.46 -0.43 22.40
CA GLU A 299 6.26 -1.09 21.91
C GLU A 299 6.24 -1.06 20.37
N PHE A 300 5.84 -2.16 19.74
CA PHE A 300 5.69 -2.24 18.29
C PHE A 300 4.45 -3.03 17.91
N ILE A 301 3.93 -2.76 16.72
CA ILE A 301 2.80 -3.50 16.17
C ILE A 301 3.37 -4.67 15.34
N PRO A 302 3.01 -5.96 15.64
CA PRO A 302 3.42 -7.10 14.84
C PRO A 302 3.07 -6.93 13.37
N SER A 303 4.06 -6.92 12.49
CA SER A 303 3.88 -6.55 11.10
C SER A 303 3.87 -7.73 10.14
N TYR A 304 2.95 -7.69 9.18
CA TYR A 304 2.80 -8.61 8.06
C TYR A 304 3.22 -7.96 6.72
N THR A 305 4.09 -6.94 6.79
CA THR A 305 4.51 -6.11 5.65
C THR A 305 6.02 -6.06 5.49
N ASN A 306 6.53 -5.12 4.71
CA ASN A 306 7.97 -4.80 4.63
C ASN A 306 8.36 -3.56 5.46
N PHE A 307 7.63 -3.29 6.52
CA PHE A 307 7.93 -2.21 7.48
C PHE A 307 7.47 -2.60 8.88
N ILE A 308 7.95 -1.89 9.88
CA ILE A 308 7.52 -1.99 11.29
C ILE A 308 7.11 -0.61 11.80
N THR A 309 6.11 -0.57 12.67
CA THR A 309 5.71 0.65 13.38
C THR A 309 6.13 0.55 14.83
N LEU A 310 7.03 1.46 15.23
CA LEU A 310 7.58 1.59 16.56
C LEU A 310 6.83 2.69 17.30
N MET A 311 6.18 2.34 18.41
CA MET A 311 5.43 3.27 19.26
C MET A 311 6.38 3.92 20.24
N LEU A 312 6.37 5.24 20.31
CA LEU A 312 7.28 5.99 21.18
C LEU A 312 6.63 6.29 22.54
N LYS A 313 7.44 6.33 23.60
CA LYS A 313 6.97 6.71 24.95
C LYS A 313 6.46 8.16 24.94
N ASN A 314 5.56 8.51 25.85
CA ASN A 314 5.00 9.87 25.94
C ASN A 314 6.06 10.97 26.26
N THR A 315 7.23 10.57 26.72
CA THR A 315 8.39 11.46 26.98
C THR A 315 9.20 11.77 25.72
N GLN A 316 8.89 11.10 24.60
CA GLN A 316 9.57 11.20 23.31
C GLN A 316 8.61 11.79 22.27
N ASN A 317 9.15 12.42 21.24
CA ASN A 317 8.36 13.00 20.13
C ASN A 317 8.80 12.42 18.79
N SER A 318 7.87 11.80 18.06
CA SER A 318 8.16 11.12 16.80
C SER A 318 8.69 12.06 15.71
N SER A 319 8.20 13.31 15.67
CA SER A 319 8.67 14.30 14.71
C SER A 319 10.10 14.75 15.02
N GLU A 320 10.45 14.92 16.31
CA GLU A 320 11.80 15.26 16.72
C GLU A 320 12.79 14.14 16.40
N ILE A 321 12.43 12.89 16.75
CA ILE A 321 13.25 11.71 16.46
C ILE A 321 13.45 11.56 14.95
N SER A 322 12.37 11.64 14.15
CA SER A 322 12.45 11.55 12.70
C SER A 322 13.35 12.65 12.11
N ASN A 323 13.27 13.89 12.62
CA ASN A 323 14.12 14.98 12.18
C ASN A 323 15.60 14.79 12.59
N ASN A 324 15.87 14.22 13.77
CA ASN A 324 17.24 13.94 14.21
C ASN A 324 17.86 12.81 13.37
N LEU A 325 17.11 11.74 13.06
CA LEU A 325 17.52 10.69 12.11
C LEU A 325 17.79 11.27 10.73
N LEU A 326 16.93 12.17 10.26
CA LEU A 326 17.06 12.81 8.95
C LEU A 326 18.37 13.61 8.84
N LYS A 327 18.77 14.34 9.86
CA LYS A 327 20.06 15.05 9.94
C LYS A 327 21.26 14.11 9.85
N LYS A 328 21.07 12.82 10.12
CA LYS A 328 22.06 11.75 10.00
C LYS A 328 21.96 11.00 8.66
N GLY A 329 21.10 11.45 7.74
CA GLY A 329 20.86 10.80 6.45
C GLY A 329 19.94 9.58 6.55
N ILE A 330 19.22 9.38 7.64
CA ILE A 330 18.27 8.27 7.81
C ILE A 330 16.85 8.80 7.67
N ILE A 331 16.14 8.36 6.65
CA ILE A 331 14.79 8.82 6.33
C ILE A 331 13.80 7.76 6.78
N VAL A 332 13.00 8.07 7.80
CA VAL A 332 11.89 7.25 8.30
C VAL A 332 10.55 7.99 8.12
N ARG A 333 9.44 7.31 8.33
CA ARG A 333 8.11 7.94 8.27
C ARG A 333 7.63 8.31 9.67
N ASP A 334 7.51 9.61 9.93
CA ASP A 334 6.80 10.13 11.10
C ASP A 334 5.30 9.89 10.95
N LEU A 335 4.66 9.38 12.01
CA LEU A 335 3.23 9.10 12.02
C LEU A 335 2.40 10.13 12.81
N GLN A 336 2.98 11.26 13.18
CA GLN A 336 2.25 12.34 13.85
C GLN A 336 1.03 12.83 13.04
N SER A 337 1.12 12.81 11.70
CA SER A 337 -0.02 13.14 10.83
C SER A 337 -1.21 12.17 10.93
N TYR A 338 -1.01 11.00 11.50
CA TYR A 338 -2.04 10.01 11.84
C TYR A 338 -2.49 10.08 13.31
N ASN A 339 -2.06 11.11 14.04
CA ASN A 339 -2.24 11.26 15.49
C ASN A 339 -1.60 10.10 16.30
N LEU A 340 -0.52 9.52 15.79
CA LEU A 340 0.27 8.50 16.47
C LEU A 340 1.65 9.05 16.79
N ASN A 341 2.05 8.96 18.08
CA ASN A 341 3.43 9.21 18.49
C ASN A 341 4.28 7.97 18.16
N ALA A 342 4.54 7.77 16.89
CA ALA A 342 5.21 6.58 16.37
C ALA A 342 6.01 6.92 15.11
N ILE A 343 6.97 6.07 14.78
CA ILE A 343 7.67 6.07 13.51
C ILE A 343 7.44 4.75 12.78
N ARG A 344 7.23 4.82 11.45
CA ARG A 344 7.21 3.64 10.59
C ARG A 344 8.54 3.53 9.86
N VAL A 345 9.18 2.39 10.01
CA VAL A 345 10.50 2.10 9.44
C VAL A 345 10.36 0.98 8.41
N THR A 346 10.72 1.23 7.17
CA THR A 346 10.82 0.20 6.12
C THR A 346 11.98 -0.73 6.46
N ILE A 347 11.79 -2.02 6.29
CA ILE A 347 12.84 -3.01 6.51
C ILE A 347 13.87 -2.89 5.39
N GLY A 348 15.09 -2.51 5.75
CA GLY A 348 16.21 -2.31 4.85
C GLY A 348 17.10 -3.56 4.69
N THR A 349 18.21 -3.38 4.00
CA THR A 349 19.31 -4.37 4.00
C THR A 349 19.97 -4.43 5.39
N PRO A 350 20.71 -5.51 5.74
CA PRO A 350 21.40 -5.58 7.03
C PRO A 350 22.20 -4.31 7.36
N LYS A 351 22.99 -3.80 6.41
CA LYS A 351 23.80 -2.58 6.60
C LYS A 351 22.95 -1.33 6.87
N GLN A 352 21.82 -1.19 6.18
CA GLN A 352 20.89 -0.07 6.39
C GLN A 352 20.24 -0.14 7.78
N ASN A 353 19.84 -1.34 8.19
CA ASN A 353 19.23 -1.56 9.48
C ASN A 353 20.22 -1.37 10.64
N ASP A 354 21.49 -1.84 10.50
CA ASP A 354 22.55 -1.60 11.48
C ASP A 354 22.73 -0.11 11.76
N ARG A 355 22.80 0.69 10.69
CA ARG A 355 22.93 2.14 10.82
C ARG A 355 21.71 2.80 11.47
N PHE A 356 20.51 2.30 11.15
CA PHE A 356 19.27 2.78 11.82
C PHE A 356 19.33 2.48 13.33
N PHE A 357 19.64 1.25 13.73
CA PHE A 357 19.71 0.86 15.14
C PHE A 357 20.73 1.70 15.90
N GLU A 358 21.94 1.85 15.33
CA GLU A 358 23.02 2.65 15.96
C GLU A 358 22.60 4.10 16.23
N GLU A 359 21.95 4.77 15.26
CA GLU A 359 21.58 6.18 15.43
C GLU A 359 20.26 6.34 16.19
N PHE A 360 19.34 5.39 16.10
CA PHE A 360 18.07 5.45 16.81
C PHE A 360 18.24 5.18 18.32
N GLU A 361 19.12 4.25 18.70
CA GLU A 361 19.45 3.96 20.12
C GLU A 361 19.96 5.19 20.88
N LYS A 362 20.65 6.11 20.22
CA LYS A 362 21.14 7.37 20.81
C LYS A 362 20.01 8.39 21.10
N LEU A 363 18.83 8.17 20.57
CA LEU A 363 17.69 9.11 20.60
C LEU A 363 16.53 8.66 21.52
N ILE A 364 16.58 7.42 22.01
CA ILE A 364 15.51 6.80 22.81
C ILE A 364 15.88 6.67 24.28
#